data_a9e455c89766414aa7fe970e0a8f8b5e
#
_entry.id   a9e455c89766414aa7fe970e0a8f8b5e
#
_cell.length_a   1.000
_cell.length_b   1.000
_cell.length_c   1.000
_cell.angle_alpha   90.00
_cell.angle_beta   90.00
_cell.angle_gamma   90.00
#
_symmetry.space_group_name_H-M   'P 1'
#
loop_
_entity.id
_entity.type
_entity.pdbx_description
1 polymer ?
#
loop_
_entity_poly.entity_id
_entity_poly.type
_entity_poly.pdbx_seq_one_letter_code
_entity_poly.pdbx_strand_id
1 'polypeptide(L)'
;MNRRFTLVLASAGVLIAVSVGLAQQPGPPTPEQQAKKSVETRQGLFEVQGFTFGPVGAMLKGAPLDAALVQKEAARLRVTAGIIPEVFQLDTSKSQVPTKARAAIWSNKSDFDQKAHGLESAATALEAAAQKGDRGAILDAISKVGNACKACHEDFREK
;
A
#
# COMPACT_ATOMS: atom_id res chain seq x y z
N MET A 1 67.09 -66.72 -11.23
CA MET A 1 66.58 -66.26 -9.91
C MET A 1 65.92 -64.91 -10.13
N ASN A 2 64.60 -64.88 -10.49
CA ASN A 2 63.89 -63.65 -10.84
C ASN A 2 62.90 -63.31 -9.73
N ARG A 3 63.17 -62.25 -8.94
CA ARG A 3 62.26 -61.68 -7.95
C ARG A 3 61.35 -60.68 -8.64
N ARG A 4 60.08 -61.01 -8.79
CA ARG A 4 59.06 -60.12 -9.22
C ARG A 4 58.59 -59.28 -8.01
N PHE A 5 58.83 -57.96 -8.06
CA PHE A 5 58.26 -56.99 -7.12
C PHE A 5 56.87 -56.64 -7.59
N THR A 6 55.84 -56.95 -6.82
CA THR A 6 54.46 -56.55 -7.04
C THR A 6 54.22 -55.21 -6.31
N LEU A 7 54.04 -54.13 -7.01
CA LEU A 7 53.65 -52.83 -6.45
C LEU A 7 52.13 -52.86 -6.19
N VAL A 8 51.74 -52.77 -4.95
CA VAL A 8 50.32 -52.56 -4.55
C VAL A 8 50.10 -51.05 -4.44
N LEU A 9 49.35 -50.51 -5.38
CA LEU A 9 48.87 -49.14 -5.34
C LEU A 9 47.62 -49.08 -4.44
N ALA A 10 47.76 -48.51 -3.25
CA ALA A 10 46.64 -48.18 -2.35
C ALA A 10 46.04 -46.83 -2.80
N SER A 11 44.91 -46.88 -3.46
CA SER A 11 44.10 -45.69 -3.79
C SER A 11 43.27 -45.28 -2.57
N ALA A 12 43.69 -44.21 -1.88
CA ALA A 12 42.89 -43.56 -0.82
C ALA A 12 41.80 -42.71 -1.47
N GLY A 13 40.58 -43.22 -1.48
CA GLY A 13 39.40 -42.46 -1.91
C GLY A 13 39.00 -41.40 -0.88
N VAL A 14 39.16 -40.12 -1.22
CA VAL A 14 38.66 -39.02 -0.40
C VAL A 14 37.17 -38.89 -0.67
N LEU A 15 36.31 -39.28 0.26
CA LEU A 15 34.87 -39.02 0.23
C LEU A 15 34.64 -37.58 0.67
N ILE A 16 34.40 -36.68 -0.26
CA ILE A 16 33.93 -35.33 0.02
C ILE A 16 32.41 -35.41 0.33
N ALA A 17 32.06 -35.33 1.59
CA ALA A 17 30.68 -35.22 2.05
C ALA A 17 30.18 -33.79 1.71
N VAL A 18 29.44 -33.63 0.60
CA VAL A 18 28.73 -32.42 0.28
C VAL A 18 27.51 -32.36 1.20
N SER A 19 27.59 -31.60 2.29
CA SER A 19 26.45 -31.24 3.12
C SER A 19 25.60 -30.24 2.37
N VAL A 20 24.56 -30.70 1.68
CA VAL A 20 23.50 -29.87 1.14
C VAL A 20 22.71 -29.31 2.32
N GLY A 21 23.04 -28.09 2.73
CA GLY A 21 22.23 -27.34 3.68
C GLY A 21 20.85 -27.16 3.10
N LEU A 22 19.87 -27.90 3.59
CA LEU A 22 18.45 -27.65 3.29
C LEU A 22 18.13 -26.25 3.86
N ALA A 23 18.15 -25.23 3.01
CA ALA A 23 17.63 -23.92 3.36
C ALA A 23 16.17 -24.14 3.78
N GLN A 24 15.89 -24.01 5.08
CA GLN A 24 14.53 -24.08 5.60
C GLN A 24 13.71 -23.00 4.93
N GLN A 25 12.73 -23.39 4.14
CA GLN A 25 11.75 -22.43 3.59
C GLN A 25 11.05 -21.77 4.77
N PRO A 26 10.93 -20.43 4.76
CA PRO A 26 10.18 -19.73 5.80
C PRO A 26 8.77 -20.33 5.90
N GLY A 27 8.36 -20.68 7.11
CA GLY A 27 6.99 -21.14 7.36
C GLY A 27 5.96 -20.05 6.99
N PRO A 28 4.65 -20.38 6.98
CA PRO A 28 3.62 -19.41 6.74
C PRO A 28 3.71 -18.25 7.75
N PRO A 29 3.40 -17.00 7.35
CA PRO A 29 3.53 -15.83 8.21
C PRO A 29 2.62 -15.96 9.45
N THR A 30 3.12 -15.57 10.61
CA THR A 30 2.34 -15.49 11.84
C THR A 30 1.26 -14.43 11.75
N PRO A 31 0.19 -14.48 12.59
CA PRO A 31 -0.84 -13.44 12.62
C PRO A 31 -0.27 -12.03 12.82
N GLU A 32 0.75 -11.88 13.67
CA GLU A 32 1.40 -10.58 13.90
C GLU A 32 2.21 -10.10 12.68
N GLN A 33 2.87 -10.99 11.96
CA GLN A 33 3.55 -10.66 10.70
C GLN A 33 2.55 -10.25 9.61
N GLN A 34 1.39 -10.90 9.55
CA GLN A 34 0.30 -10.52 8.64
C GLN A 34 -0.26 -9.14 8.99
N ALA A 35 -0.50 -8.88 10.28
CA ALA A 35 -0.96 -7.58 10.75
C ALA A 35 0.03 -6.47 10.41
N LYS A 36 1.33 -6.69 10.67
CA LYS A 36 2.40 -5.75 10.32
C LYS A 36 2.39 -5.42 8.83
N LYS A 37 2.39 -6.45 7.98
CA LYS A 37 2.36 -6.27 6.52
C LYS A 37 1.12 -5.49 6.06
N SER A 38 -0.04 -5.80 6.65
CA SER A 38 -1.28 -5.09 6.34
C SER A 38 -1.23 -3.61 6.74
N VAL A 39 -0.71 -3.29 7.93
CA VAL A 39 -0.53 -1.90 8.39
C VAL A 39 0.43 -1.14 7.48
N GLU A 40 1.59 -1.72 7.14
CA GLU A 40 2.57 -1.12 6.23
C GLU A 40 1.96 -0.85 4.83
N THR A 41 1.17 -1.79 4.31
CA THR A 41 0.49 -1.63 3.01
C THR A 41 -0.48 -0.45 3.03
N ARG A 42 -1.27 -0.30 4.09
CA ARG A 42 -2.21 0.82 4.26
C ARG A 42 -1.48 2.16 4.37
N GLN A 43 -0.41 2.21 5.17
CA GLN A 43 0.40 3.42 5.33
C GLN A 43 1.00 3.85 3.99
N GLY A 44 1.60 2.93 3.24
CA GLY A 44 2.15 3.21 1.91
C GLY A 44 1.09 3.70 0.92
N LEU A 45 -0.13 3.12 0.94
CA LEU A 45 -1.23 3.58 0.10
C LEU A 45 -1.61 5.04 0.42
N PHE A 46 -1.74 5.40 1.70
CA PHE A 46 -2.08 6.77 2.10
C PHE A 46 -0.92 7.76 1.88
N GLU A 47 0.33 7.34 1.98
CA GLU A 47 1.48 8.16 1.59
C GLU A 47 1.43 8.51 0.10
N VAL A 48 1.14 7.54 -0.76
CA VAL A 48 0.95 7.77 -2.20
C VAL A 48 -0.22 8.73 -2.46
N GLN A 49 -1.35 8.56 -1.76
CA GLN A 49 -2.49 9.49 -1.90
C GLN A 49 -2.14 10.91 -1.45
N GLY A 50 -1.40 11.06 -0.36
CA GLY A 50 -0.91 12.35 0.12
C GLY A 50 0.04 13.02 -0.88
N PHE A 51 0.98 12.27 -1.44
CA PHE A 51 1.87 12.73 -2.50
C PHE A 51 1.10 13.18 -3.75
N THR A 52 0.12 12.40 -4.17
CA THR A 52 -0.73 12.65 -5.34
C THR A 52 -1.59 13.91 -5.15
N PHE A 53 -2.26 14.04 -4.00
CA PHE A 53 -3.19 15.14 -3.76
C PHE A 53 -2.50 16.44 -3.30
N GLY A 54 -1.30 16.38 -2.74
CA GLY A 54 -0.58 17.53 -2.19
C GLY A 54 -0.48 18.72 -3.15
N PRO A 55 0.09 18.57 -4.37
CA PRO A 55 0.18 19.63 -5.36
C PRO A 55 -1.18 20.18 -5.80
N VAL A 56 -2.18 19.29 -5.93
CA VAL A 56 -3.56 19.67 -6.33
C VAL A 56 -4.23 20.49 -5.22
N GLY A 57 -4.13 20.02 -3.96
CA GLY A 57 -4.66 20.75 -2.80
C GLY A 57 -4.01 22.11 -2.56
N ALA A 58 -2.75 22.30 -2.98
CA ALA A 58 -2.05 23.57 -2.88
C ALA A 58 -2.70 24.66 -3.79
N MET A 59 -3.40 24.28 -4.85
CA MET A 59 -4.10 25.21 -5.75
C MET A 59 -5.24 25.95 -5.03
N LEU A 60 -5.87 25.35 -4.02
CA LEU A 60 -6.84 26.03 -3.14
C LEU A 60 -6.18 27.10 -2.26
N LYS A 61 -4.86 27.03 -2.07
CA LYS A 61 -4.08 27.96 -1.24
C LYS A 61 -3.33 28.99 -2.07
N GLY A 62 -3.65 29.10 -3.37
CA GLY A 62 -3.08 30.10 -4.25
C GLY A 62 -1.97 29.62 -5.19
N ALA A 63 -1.61 28.33 -5.19
CA ALA A 63 -0.73 27.79 -6.23
C ALA A 63 -1.38 27.94 -7.62
N PRO A 64 -0.60 28.13 -8.70
CA PRO A 64 -1.12 28.20 -10.06
C PRO A 64 -1.96 26.98 -10.41
N LEU A 65 -3.13 27.19 -11.02
CA LEU A 65 -3.98 26.09 -11.48
C LEU A 65 -3.38 25.46 -12.76
N ASP A 66 -3.11 24.18 -12.71
CA ASP A 66 -2.70 23.35 -13.84
C ASP A 66 -3.72 22.22 -14.03
N ALA A 67 -4.61 22.39 -15.01
CA ALA A 67 -5.69 21.44 -15.29
C ALA A 67 -5.15 20.07 -15.74
N ALA A 68 -4.03 20.03 -16.47
CA ALA A 68 -3.43 18.78 -16.92
C ALA A 68 -2.83 17.99 -15.73
N LEU A 69 -2.18 18.68 -14.80
CA LEU A 69 -1.71 18.08 -13.56
C LEU A 69 -2.90 17.57 -12.72
N VAL A 70 -3.95 18.37 -12.55
CA VAL A 70 -5.16 17.98 -11.82
C VAL A 70 -5.78 16.72 -12.41
N GLN A 71 -5.96 16.66 -13.74
CA GLN A 71 -6.51 15.49 -14.40
C GLN A 71 -5.68 14.22 -14.12
N LYS A 72 -4.36 14.31 -14.28
CA LYS A 72 -3.44 13.21 -14.04
C LYS A 72 -3.50 12.71 -12.60
N GLU A 73 -3.45 13.64 -11.63
CA GLU A 73 -3.42 13.26 -10.21
C GLU A 73 -4.79 12.80 -9.71
N ALA A 74 -5.89 13.32 -10.25
CA ALA A 74 -7.24 12.85 -9.97
C ALA A 74 -7.45 11.39 -10.43
N ALA A 75 -6.97 11.04 -11.62
CA ALA A 75 -7.01 9.66 -12.11
C ALA A 75 -6.24 8.69 -11.20
N ARG A 76 -5.06 9.08 -10.73
CA ARG A 76 -4.26 8.29 -9.76
C ARG A 76 -4.98 8.14 -8.42
N LEU A 77 -5.54 9.23 -7.92
CA LEU A 77 -6.27 9.23 -6.66
C LEU A 77 -7.51 8.34 -6.74
N ARG A 78 -8.25 8.36 -7.84
CA ARG A 78 -9.40 7.49 -8.07
C ARG A 78 -9.02 6.02 -7.96
N VAL A 79 -7.95 5.60 -8.64
CA VAL A 79 -7.49 4.20 -8.60
C VAL A 79 -7.06 3.81 -7.18
N THR A 80 -6.30 4.65 -6.50
CA THR A 80 -5.82 4.34 -5.14
C THR A 80 -6.93 4.41 -4.10
N ALA A 81 -7.97 5.24 -4.29
CA ALA A 81 -9.15 5.27 -3.43
C ALA A 81 -9.96 3.97 -3.52
N GLY A 82 -10.14 3.41 -4.73
CA GLY A 82 -10.83 2.14 -4.93
C GLY A 82 -10.17 0.95 -4.22
N ILE A 83 -8.86 1.02 -3.92
CA ILE A 83 -8.13 -0.04 -3.21
C ILE A 83 -8.34 0.01 -1.68
N ILE A 84 -8.81 1.13 -1.13
CA ILE A 84 -8.93 1.31 0.34
C ILE A 84 -9.75 0.17 0.99
N PRO A 85 -10.95 -0.21 0.53
CA PRO A 85 -11.72 -1.29 1.16
C PRO A 85 -10.96 -2.63 1.21
N GLU A 86 -10.17 -2.92 0.18
CA GLU A 86 -9.43 -4.18 0.04
C GLU A 86 -8.29 -4.30 1.06
N VAL A 87 -7.50 -3.25 1.23
CA VAL A 87 -6.36 -3.25 2.17
C VAL A 87 -6.80 -3.21 3.64
N PHE A 88 -8.09 -2.94 3.92
CA PHE A 88 -8.69 -2.96 5.27
C PHE A 88 -9.55 -4.20 5.54
N GLN A 89 -9.44 -5.27 4.76
CA GLN A 89 -10.18 -6.51 5.04
C GLN A 89 -9.67 -7.21 6.30
N LEU A 90 -8.34 -7.30 6.50
CA LEU A 90 -7.78 -7.88 7.72
C LEU A 90 -8.01 -6.95 8.92
N ASP A 91 -8.76 -7.41 9.91
CA ASP A 91 -8.91 -6.71 11.19
C ASP A 91 -7.59 -6.76 11.98
N THR A 92 -6.98 -5.62 12.20
CA THR A 92 -5.75 -5.46 12.97
C THR A 92 -5.97 -4.72 14.30
N SER A 93 -7.22 -4.52 14.72
CA SER A 93 -7.56 -3.76 15.93
C SER A 93 -7.02 -4.36 17.21
N LYS A 94 -6.73 -5.67 17.21
CA LYS A 94 -6.19 -6.41 18.36
C LYS A 94 -4.69 -6.68 18.26
N SER A 95 -4.02 -6.28 17.16
CA SER A 95 -2.58 -6.43 17.01
C SER A 95 -1.82 -5.37 17.81
N GLN A 96 -0.55 -5.65 18.11
CA GLN A 96 0.34 -4.69 18.78
C GLN A 96 1.09 -3.79 17.79
N VAL A 97 0.79 -3.88 16.48
CA VAL A 97 1.43 -3.08 15.45
C VAL A 97 0.98 -1.63 15.56
N PRO A 98 1.91 -0.66 15.70
CA PRO A 98 1.56 0.75 15.79
C PRO A 98 0.82 1.25 14.53
N THR A 99 -0.36 1.83 14.74
CA THR A 99 -1.18 2.36 13.65
C THR A 99 -2.08 3.48 14.18
N LYS A 100 -2.47 4.39 13.29
CA LYS A 100 -3.52 5.39 13.56
C LYS A 100 -4.92 4.93 13.11
N ALA A 101 -5.05 3.72 12.60
CA ALA A 101 -6.35 3.16 12.23
C ALA A 101 -7.15 2.80 13.49
N ARG A 102 -8.36 3.35 13.63
CA ARG A 102 -9.23 3.09 14.77
C ARG A 102 -9.97 1.76 14.61
N ALA A 103 -10.25 1.08 15.71
CA ALA A 103 -11.05 -0.15 15.72
C ALA A 103 -12.45 0.04 15.09
N ALA A 104 -12.97 1.28 15.11
CA ALA A 104 -14.22 1.67 14.47
C ALA A 104 -14.30 1.29 12.97
N ILE A 105 -13.17 1.14 12.28
CA ILE A 105 -13.13 0.71 10.88
C ILE A 105 -13.81 -0.65 10.72
N TRP A 106 -13.52 -1.59 11.60
CA TRP A 106 -14.05 -2.95 11.50
C TRP A 106 -15.40 -3.14 12.18
N SER A 107 -15.69 -2.37 13.22
CA SER A 107 -17.01 -2.39 13.86
C SER A 107 -18.06 -1.62 13.05
N ASN A 108 -17.65 -0.72 12.15
CA ASN A 108 -18.54 0.04 11.27
C ASN A 108 -18.05 -0.01 9.82
N LYS A 109 -17.76 -1.22 9.34
CA LYS A 109 -17.12 -1.46 8.04
C LYS A 109 -17.91 -0.89 6.85
N SER A 110 -19.24 -0.95 6.91
CA SER A 110 -20.11 -0.42 5.85
C SER A 110 -19.95 1.08 5.67
N ASP A 111 -19.90 1.87 6.76
CA ASP A 111 -19.69 3.32 6.69
C ASP A 111 -18.27 3.65 6.23
N PHE A 112 -17.27 2.90 6.72
CA PHE A 112 -15.89 3.04 6.26
C PHE A 112 -15.78 2.86 4.74
N ASP A 113 -16.37 1.78 4.21
CA ASP A 113 -16.35 1.49 2.76
C ASP A 113 -17.10 2.56 1.96
N GLN A 114 -18.24 3.02 2.47
CA GLN A 114 -18.99 4.10 1.85
C GLN A 114 -18.17 5.41 1.76
N LYS A 115 -17.41 5.74 2.80
CA LYS A 115 -16.52 6.92 2.77
C LYS A 115 -15.35 6.73 1.80
N ALA A 116 -14.78 5.53 1.68
CA ALA A 116 -13.77 5.22 0.69
C ALA A 116 -14.31 5.38 -0.75
N HIS A 117 -15.49 4.86 -1.04
CA HIS A 117 -16.17 5.05 -2.32
C HIS A 117 -16.56 6.52 -2.56
N GLY A 118 -16.86 7.28 -1.50
CA GLY A 118 -17.08 8.72 -1.58
C GLY A 118 -15.83 9.47 -2.08
N LEU A 119 -14.65 9.08 -1.61
CA LEU A 119 -13.38 9.64 -2.12
C LEU A 119 -13.13 9.26 -3.59
N GLU A 120 -13.38 8.01 -3.96
CA GLU A 120 -13.26 7.55 -5.36
C GLU A 120 -14.18 8.36 -6.29
N SER A 121 -15.43 8.57 -5.88
CA SER A 121 -16.42 9.35 -6.62
C SER A 121 -16.01 10.82 -6.73
N ALA A 122 -15.49 11.42 -5.66
CA ALA A 122 -14.98 12.78 -5.67
C ALA A 122 -13.77 12.95 -6.60
N ALA A 123 -12.85 11.98 -6.61
CA ALA A 123 -11.71 11.96 -7.52
C ALA A 123 -12.15 11.82 -8.99
N THR A 124 -13.15 10.99 -9.27
CA THR A 124 -13.76 10.86 -10.61
C THR A 124 -14.36 12.19 -11.09
N ALA A 125 -15.09 12.88 -10.20
CA ALA A 125 -15.66 14.19 -10.53
C ALA A 125 -14.57 15.25 -10.76
N LEU A 126 -13.48 15.21 -10.01
CA LEU A 126 -12.33 16.09 -10.18
C LEU A 126 -11.64 15.85 -11.53
N GLU A 127 -11.42 14.59 -11.91
CA GLU A 127 -10.87 14.22 -13.22
C GLU A 127 -11.73 14.80 -14.36
N ALA A 128 -13.06 14.63 -14.27
CA ALA A 128 -14.00 15.15 -15.27
C ALA A 128 -14.05 16.69 -15.32
N ALA A 129 -13.94 17.37 -14.18
CA ALA A 129 -13.87 18.84 -14.13
C ALA A 129 -12.58 19.36 -14.78
N ALA A 130 -11.44 18.70 -14.53
CA ALA A 130 -10.16 19.05 -15.12
C ALA A 130 -10.16 18.89 -16.65
N GLN A 131 -10.80 17.84 -17.17
CA GLN A 131 -10.96 17.62 -18.62
C GLN A 131 -11.73 18.75 -19.31
N LYS A 132 -12.72 19.35 -18.62
CA LYS A 132 -13.51 20.47 -19.15
C LYS A 132 -12.77 21.82 -19.09
N GLY A 133 -11.75 21.93 -18.25
CA GLY A 133 -10.92 23.12 -18.10
C GLY A 133 -11.58 24.31 -17.38
N ASP A 134 -12.78 24.16 -16.82
CA ASP A 134 -13.45 25.23 -16.07
C ASP A 134 -12.77 25.40 -14.70
N ARG A 135 -12.16 26.57 -14.49
CA ARG A 135 -11.41 26.88 -13.26
C ARG A 135 -12.24 26.76 -12.00
N GLY A 136 -13.48 27.27 -12.04
CA GLY A 136 -14.35 27.27 -10.87
C GLY A 136 -14.77 25.86 -10.48
N ALA A 137 -15.18 25.06 -11.46
CA ALA A 137 -15.54 23.66 -11.27
C ALA A 137 -14.36 22.82 -10.76
N ILE A 138 -13.13 23.08 -11.25
CA ILE A 138 -11.93 22.38 -10.76
C ILE A 138 -11.68 22.70 -9.29
N LEU A 139 -11.68 23.96 -8.88
CA LEU A 139 -11.44 24.35 -7.48
C LEU A 139 -12.51 23.80 -6.53
N ASP A 140 -13.78 23.81 -6.94
CA ASP A 140 -14.87 23.18 -6.18
C ASP A 140 -14.66 21.66 -6.03
N ALA A 141 -14.29 20.98 -7.11
CA ALA A 141 -14.03 19.54 -7.08
C ALA A 141 -12.79 19.18 -6.22
N ILE A 142 -11.72 20.00 -6.23
CA ILE A 142 -10.56 19.83 -5.31
C ILE A 142 -11.02 19.93 -3.86
N SER A 143 -11.88 20.91 -3.53
CA SER A 143 -12.43 21.07 -2.19
C SER A 143 -13.24 19.83 -1.76
N LYS A 144 -14.04 19.26 -2.65
CA LYS A 144 -14.82 18.02 -2.38
C LYS A 144 -13.94 16.84 -2.08
N VAL A 145 -12.83 16.64 -2.80
CA VAL A 145 -11.83 15.59 -2.48
C VAL A 145 -11.25 15.81 -1.08
N GLY A 146 -10.84 17.04 -0.75
CA GLY A 146 -10.32 17.36 0.57
C GLY A 146 -11.32 17.07 1.69
N ASN A 147 -12.60 17.39 1.47
CA ASN A 147 -13.69 17.12 2.42
C ASN A 147 -13.96 15.62 2.58
N ALA A 148 -13.88 14.81 1.53
CA ALA A 148 -13.99 13.36 1.60
C ALA A 148 -12.87 12.74 2.45
N CYS A 149 -11.62 13.18 2.25
CA CYS A 149 -10.49 12.76 3.09
C CYS A 149 -10.73 13.12 4.56
N LYS A 150 -11.15 14.35 4.84
CA LYS A 150 -11.41 14.84 6.19
C LYS A 150 -12.49 14.04 6.89
N ALA A 151 -13.63 13.83 6.25
CA ALA A 151 -14.78 13.11 6.82
C ALA A 151 -14.44 11.66 7.21
N CYS A 152 -13.62 10.97 6.39
CA CYS A 152 -13.14 9.63 6.73
C CYS A 152 -12.16 9.66 7.92
N HIS A 153 -11.22 10.61 7.94
CA HIS A 153 -10.21 10.75 8.99
C HIS A 153 -10.82 11.12 10.36
N GLU A 154 -11.91 11.88 10.40
CA GLU A 154 -12.59 12.26 11.65
C GLU A 154 -13.13 11.04 12.41
N ASP A 155 -13.65 10.05 11.69
CA ASP A 155 -14.28 8.88 12.28
C ASP A 155 -13.31 7.70 12.47
N PHE A 156 -12.36 7.51 11.56
CA PHE A 156 -11.60 6.28 11.43
C PHE A 156 -10.09 6.41 11.67
N ARG A 157 -9.59 7.64 11.89
CA ARG A 157 -8.16 7.88 12.17
C ARG A 157 -7.97 8.57 13.51
N GLU A 158 -6.98 8.11 14.28
CA GLU A 158 -6.54 8.80 15.50
C GLU A 158 -5.79 10.11 15.14
N LYS A 159 -5.91 11.09 16.04
CA LYS A 159 -5.30 12.42 15.90
C LYS A 159 -3.78 12.40 16.08
#